data_fc98e6e848907ea222f8e7d2c78eeb09
#
_entry.id   fc98e6e848907ea222f8e7d2c78eeb09
#
_cell.length_a   1.000
_cell.length_b   1.000
_cell.length_c   1.000
_cell.angle_alpha   90.00
_cell.angle_beta   90.00
_cell.angle_gamma   90.00
#
_symmetry.space_group_name_H-M   'P 1'
#
loop_
_entity.id
_entity.type
_entity.pdbx_description
1 polymer ?
#
loop_
_entity_poly.entity_id
_entity_poly.type
_entity_poly.pdbx_seq_one_letter_code
_entity_poly.pdbx_strand_id
1 'polypeptide(L)'
;MKKLLSIGLASILLLGALAGCGSAQKAAGNDTISVLTREEGSGTRGAFIELLGIEQKDADGNKTDKTIATAETTNSTSVMITTVEGNKSAIGYISLGSLDKSKVKDLKVDGVEATAENVKNGTYKVARPFNIATKGDVSGVASDFIKFILSEQGQQ
;
A
#
# COMPACT_ATOMS: atom_id res chain seq x y z
N MET A 1 59.51 38.28 -18.23
CA MET A 1 58.56 37.68 -19.18
C MET A 1 58.04 36.28 -18.80
N LYS A 2 58.47 35.67 -17.69
CA LYS A 2 58.03 34.30 -17.26
C LYS A 2 56.90 34.28 -16.26
N LYS A 3 56.42 35.41 -15.75
CA LYS A 3 55.38 35.48 -14.70
C LYS A 3 53.96 35.81 -15.26
N LEU A 4 53.82 36.18 -16.51
CA LEU A 4 52.55 36.53 -17.12
C LEU A 4 51.90 35.34 -17.87
N LEU A 5 52.64 34.24 -18.11
CA LEU A 5 52.12 33.03 -18.78
C LEU A 5 51.38 32.07 -17.83
N SER A 6 51.64 32.18 -16.51
CA SER A 6 51.05 31.30 -15.51
C SER A 6 49.65 31.74 -15.04
N ILE A 7 49.24 32.97 -15.31
CA ILE A 7 47.92 33.51 -14.93
C ILE A 7 46.85 33.18 -16.01
N GLY A 8 47.29 33.06 -17.27
CA GLY A 8 46.36 32.71 -18.36
C GLY A 8 45.87 31.25 -18.38
N LEU A 9 46.68 30.33 -17.84
CA LEU A 9 46.32 28.91 -17.84
C LEU A 9 45.39 28.52 -16.70
N ALA A 10 45.43 29.25 -15.58
CA ALA A 10 44.53 28.99 -14.43
C ALA A 10 43.08 29.50 -14.68
N SER A 11 42.89 30.49 -15.55
CA SER A 11 41.56 31.05 -15.83
C SER A 11 40.72 30.19 -16.79
N ILE A 12 41.35 29.31 -17.57
CA ILE A 12 40.64 28.43 -18.54
C ILE A 12 40.12 27.17 -17.84
N LEU A 13 40.74 26.75 -16.75
CA LEU A 13 40.31 25.56 -16.00
C LEU A 13 39.09 25.81 -15.08
N LEU A 14 38.77 27.08 -14.75
CA LEU A 14 37.62 27.41 -13.90
C LEU A 14 36.30 27.59 -14.70
N LEU A 15 36.32 27.77 -16.01
CA LEU A 15 35.11 27.87 -16.83
C LEU A 15 34.57 26.52 -17.33
N GLY A 16 35.34 25.45 -17.21
CA GLY A 16 34.93 24.09 -17.65
C GLY A 16 34.06 23.34 -16.67
N ALA A 17 33.92 23.79 -15.42
CA ALA A 17 33.24 23.03 -14.36
C ALA A 17 31.73 23.36 -14.21
N LEU A 18 31.17 24.33 -14.94
CA LEU A 18 29.76 24.72 -14.82
C LEU A 18 28.86 24.19 -15.95
N ALA A 19 29.38 23.43 -16.90
CA ALA A 19 28.58 22.87 -17.98
C ALA A 19 28.08 21.41 -17.73
N GLY A 20 28.25 20.88 -16.52
CA GLY A 20 28.02 19.47 -16.18
C GLY A 20 26.76 19.16 -15.36
N CYS A 21 25.81 20.08 -15.20
CA CYS A 21 24.56 19.80 -14.48
C CYS A 21 23.34 20.33 -15.23
N GLY A 22 22.93 19.59 -16.26
CA GLY A 22 21.76 19.99 -17.05
C GLY A 22 21.16 18.89 -17.93
N SER A 23 21.43 17.63 -17.61
CA SER A 23 20.55 16.56 -18.05
C SER A 23 19.58 16.28 -16.93
N ALA A 24 18.49 17.05 -16.84
CA ALA A 24 17.27 16.53 -16.27
C ALA A 24 16.92 15.31 -17.12
N GLN A 25 17.43 14.17 -16.71
CA GLN A 25 16.97 12.88 -17.19
C GLN A 25 15.49 12.85 -16.84
N LYS A 26 14.67 13.21 -17.83
CA LYS A 26 13.25 12.94 -17.83
C LYS A 26 13.21 11.44 -17.52
N ALA A 27 12.90 11.10 -16.27
CA ALA A 27 12.67 9.73 -15.88
C ALA A 27 11.67 9.21 -16.91
N ALA A 28 12.12 8.34 -17.79
CA ALA A 28 11.24 7.59 -18.65
C ALA A 28 10.24 6.99 -17.67
N GLY A 29 8.98 7.40 -17.77
CA GLY A 29 7.94 6.87 -16.91
C GLY A 29 8.04 5.37 -17.09
N ASN A 30 8.44 4.66 -16.05
CA ASN A 30 8.37 3.22 -16.05
C ASN A 30 6.87 2.94 -16.11
N ASP A 31 6.37 2.49 -17.25
CA ASP A 31 4.97 2.04 -17.41
C ASP A 31 4.69 0.78 -16.57
N THR A 32 5.65 0.39 -15.74
CA THR A 32 5.55 -0.76 -14.85
C THR A 32 4.86 -0.36 -13.55
N ILE A 33 3.76 -1.02 -13.26
CA ILE A 33 3.05 -0.85 -11.98
C ILE A 33 3.89 -1.48 -10.86
N SER A 34 4.16 -0.70 -9.81
CA SER A 34 4.79 -1.16 -8.58
C SER A 34 3.71 -1.74 -7.67
N VAL A 35 3.70 -3.06 -7.51
CA VAL A 35 2.69 -3.75 -6.69
C VAL A 35 3.21 -3.95 -5.28
N LEU A 36 2.42 -3.49 -4.29
CA LEU A 36 2.72 -3.73 -2.88
C LEU A 36 1.74 -4.77 -2.31
N THR A 37 2.26 -5.62 -1.46
CA THR A 37 1.48 -6.62 -0.72
C THR A 37 1.81 -6.60 0.77
N ARG A 38 0.99 -7.25 1.57
CA ARG A 38 1.23 -7.44 3.00
C ARG A 38 1.97 -8.76 3.23
N GLU A 39 2.56 -8.86 4.41
CA GLU A 39 3.25 -10.04 4.91
C GLU A 39 2.32 -11.25 5.02
N GLU A 40 2.92 -12.43 5.05
CA GLU A 40 2.21 -13.66 5.34
C GLU A 40 1.60 -13.62 6.75
N GLY A 41 0.37 -14.14 6.90
CA GLY A 41 -0.38 -14.05 8.16
C GLY A 41 -1.18 -12.76 8.34
N SER A 42 -1.03 -11.75 7.47
CA SER A 42 -1.89 -10.57 7.49
C SER A 42 -3.34 -10.92 7.15
N GLY A 43 -4.28 -10.61 8.05
CA GLY A 43 -5.71 -10.82 7.81
C GLY A 43 -6.24 -10.00 6.63
N THR A 44 -5.68 -8.80 6.41
CA THR A 44 -6.01 -7.96 5.24
C THR A 44 -5.52 -8.61 3.95
N ARG A 45 -4.30 -9.19 3.93
CA ARG A 45 -3.82 -9.96 2.78
C ARG A 45 -4.71 -11.15 2.50
N GLY A 46 -4.99 -11.97 3.53
CA GLY A 46 -5.84 -13.16 3.36
C GLY A 46 -7.20 -12.82 2.76
N ALA A 47 -7.85 -11.74 3.24
CA ALA A 47 -9.11 -11.28 2.69
C ALA A 47 -8.96 -10.82 1.23
N PHE A 48 -7.93 -10.04 0.93
CA PHE A 48 -7.69 -9.49 -0.41
C PHE A 48 -7.47 -10.60 -1.46
N ILE A 49 -6.56 -11.54 -1.20
CA ILE A 49 -6.23 -12.59 -2.16
C ILE A 49 -7.38 -13.60 -2.34
N GLU A 50 -8.14 -13.88 -1.27
CA GLU A 50 -9.29 -14.77 -1.33
C GLU A 50 -10.45 -14.15 -2.11
N LEU A 51 -10.86 -12.91 -1.77
CA LEU A 51 -12.02 -12.26 -2.35
C LEU A 51 -11.83 -11.84 -3.80
N LEU A 52 -10.59 -11.57 -4.21
CA LEU A 52 -10.24 -11.23 -5.60
C LEU A 52 -9.80 -12.45 -6.43
N GLY A 53 -9.84 -13.67 -5.87
CA GLY A 53 -9.48 -14.89 -6.58
C GLY A 53 -7.99 -15.02 -6.92
N ILE A 54 -7.14 -14.25 -6.23
CA ILE A 54 -5.68 -14.38 -6.36
C ILE A 54 -5.21 -15.65 -5.66
N GLU A 55 -5.83 -16.04 -4.54
CA GLU A 55 -5.67 -17.37 -3.96
C GLU A 55 -6.49 -18.37 -4.78
N GLN A 56 -5.82 -19.35 -5.33
CA GLN A 56 -6.44 -20.42 -6.11
C GLN A 56 -6.39 -21.74 -5.34
N LYS A 57 -7.43 -22.55 -5.51
CA LYS A 57 -7.49 -23.93 -4.97
C LYS A 57 -7.33 -24.94 -6.11
N ASP A 58 -6.51 -25.95 -5.90
CA ASP A 58 -6.43 -27.09 -6.79
C ASP A 58 -7.60 -28.08 -6.55
N ALA A 59 -7.62 -29.19 -7.32
CA ALA A 59 -8.64 -30.21 -7.20
C ALA A 59 -8.64 -30.93 -5.83
N ASP A 60 -7.50 -30.93 -5.15
CA ASP A 60 -7.31 -31.55 -3.81
C ASP A 60 -7.62 -30.56 -2.68
N GLY A 61 -7.96 -29.31 -3.01
CA GLY A 61 -8.27 -28.24 -2.07
C GLY A 61 -7.06 -27.49 -1.50
N ASN A 62 -5.84 -27.76 -2.00
CA ASN A 62 -4.66 -27.02 -1.60
C ASN A 62 -4.72 -25.60 -2.15
N LYS A 63 -4.41 -24.63 -1.29
CA LYS A 63 -4.43 -23.23 -1.61
C LYS A 63 -3.06 -22.77 -2.12
N THR A 64 -3.05 -21.99 -3.20
CA THR A 64 -1.86 -21.35 -3.74
C THR A 64 -2.10 -19.88 -3.93
N ASP A 65 -1.27 -19.04 -3.29
CA ASP A 65 -1.26 -17.59 -3.51
C ASP A 65 -0.56 -17.28 -4.84
N LYS A 66 -1.26 -16.63 -5.76
CA LYS A 66 -0.78 -16.21 -7.07
C LYS A 66 -0.36 -14.74 -7.11
N THR A 67 -0.13 -14.12 -5.96
CA THR A 67 0.50 -12.80 -5.91
C THR A 67 1.80 -12.82 -6.70
N ILE A 68 2.01 -11.83 -7.57
CA ILE A 68 3.22 -11.79 -8.41
C ILE A 68 4.48 -11.77 -7.53
N ALA A 69 5.51 -12.50 -7.94
CA ALA A 69 6.75 -12.64 -7.19
C ALA A 69 7.54 -11.32 -7.03
N THR A 70 7.26 -10.34 -7.89
CA THR A 70 7.87 -9.01 -7.85
C THR A 70 7.15 -8.04 -6.93
N ALA A 71 6.05 -8.45 -6.27
CA ALA A 71 5.35 -7.60 -5.32
C ALA A 71 6.23 -7.30 -4.10
N GLU A 72 6.35 -6.03 -3.78
CA GLU A 72 7.07 -5.55 -2.61
C GLU A 72 6.25 -5.81 -1.34
N THR A 73 6.82 -6.52 -0.38
CA THR A 73 6.13 -6.92 0.84
C THR A 73 6.39 -5.93 1.97
N THR A 74 5.33 -5.47 2.64
CA THR A 74 5.41 -4.67 3.86
C THR A 74 4.56 -5.26 4.99
N ASN A 75 5.00 -5.09 6.22
CA ASN A 75 4.28 -5.48 7.44
C ASN A 75 3.56 -4.30 8.11
N SER A 76 3.46 -3.16 7.45
CA SER A 76 2.90 -1.93 8.02
C SER A 76 1.93 -1.26 7.07
N THR A 77 0.72 -0.95 7.58
CA THR A 77 -0.27 -0.15 6.85
C THR A 77 0.25 1.27 6.58
N SER A 78 0.97 1.87 7.52
CA SER A 78 1.55 3.21 7.32
C SER A 78 2.60 3.22 6.23
N VAL A 79 3.47 2.21 6.18
CA VAL A 79 4.47 2.07 5.10
C VAL A 79 3.78 1.86 3.76
N MET A 80 2.73 1.04 3.69
CA MET A 80 1.92 0.86 2.47
C MET A 80 1.40 2.20 1.95
N ILE A 81 0.76 3.00 2.82
CA ILE A 81 0.21 4.32 2.46
C ILE A 81 1.31 5.26 1.97
N THR A 82 2.42 5.37 2.72
CA THR A 82 3.52 6.28 2.37
C THR A 82 4.20 5.89 1.05
N THR A 83 4.35 4.60 0.79
CA THR A 83 4.95 4.13 -0.47
C THR A 83 4.04 4.45 -1.67
N VAL A 84 2.73 4.23 -1.54
CA VAL A 84 1.76 4.57 -2.61
C VAL A 84 1.67 6.09 -2.80
N GLU A 85 1.67 6.88 -1.71
CA GLU A 85 1.69 8.34 -1.76
C GLU A 85 2.91 8.87 -2.52
N GLY A 86 4.08 8.28 -2.28
CA GLY A 86 5.35 8.68 -2.87
C GLY A 86 5.59 8.18 -4.31
N ASN A 87 4.82 7.21 -4.80
CA ASN A 87 5.02 6.59 -6.11
C ASN A 87 3.71 6.52 -6.91
N LYS A 88 3.58 7.35 -7.94
CA LYS A 88 2.39 7.44 -8.80
C LYS A 88 2.07 6.14 -9.57
N SER A 89 3.04 5.26 -9.72
CA SER A 89 2.87 3.95 -10.36
C SER A 89 2.63 2.82 -9.36
N ALA A 90 2.55 3.12 -8.05
CA ALA A 90 2.32 2.12 -7.04
C ALA A 90 0.84 1.82 -6.82
N ILE A 91 0.54 0.56 -6.54
CA ILE A 91 -0.76 0.08 -6.10
C ILE A 91 -0.59 -0.83 -4.89
N GLY A 92 -1.50 -0.71 -3.93
CA GLY A 92 -1.53 -1.54 -2.74
C GLY A 92 -2.94 -1.68 -2.19
N TYR A 93 -3.08 -2.35 -1.07
CA TYR A 93 -4.37 -2.52 -0.40
C TYR A 93 -4.24 -2.33 1.11
N ILE A 94 -5.26 -1.78 1.71
CA ILE A 94 -5.36 -1.50 3.15
C ILE A 94 -6.80 -1.75 3.64
N SER A 95 -7.00 -1.78 4.95
CA SER A 95 -8.34 -1.78 5.52
C SER A 95 -9.04 -0.44 5.30
N LEU A 96 -10.35 -0.46 5.05
CA LEU A 96 -11.15 0.75 4.80
C LEU A 96 -11.01 1.78 5.93
N GLY A 97 -10.99 1.34 7.19
CA GLY A 97 -10.82 2.22 8.35
C GLY A 97 -9.45 2.93 8.44
N SER A 98 -8.47 2.49 7.64
CA SER A 98 -7.14 3.12 7.56
C SER A 98 -6.98 4.04 6.34
N LEU A 99 -8.02 4.18 5.52
CA LEU A 99 -7.97 4.97 4.30
C LEU A 99 -7.95 6.47 4.61
N ASP A 100 -6.89 7.15 4.18
CA ASP A 100 -6.78 8.60 4.18
C ASP A 100 -6.79 9.10 2.73
N LYS A 101 -7.95 9.59 2.28
CA LYS A 101 -8.15 10.08 0.91
C LYS A 101 -7.38 11.37 0.59
N SER A 102 -6.78 12.01 1.60
CA SER A 102 -5.89 13.15 1.38
C SER A 102 -4.49 12.72 0.90
N LYS A 103 -4.11 11.47 1.18
CA LYS A 103 -2.79 10.90 0.85
C LYS A 103 -2.81 9.98 -0.36
N VAL A 104 -3.84 9.13 -0.46
CA VAL A 104 -3.93 8.14 -1.51
C VAL A 104 -5.31 8.13 -2.15
N LYS A 105 -5.38 7.75 -3.42
CA LYS A 105 -6.63 7.59 -4.14
C LYS A 105 -7.16 6.18 -3.97
N ASP A 106 -8.38 6.04 -3.49
CA ASP A 106 -9.10 4.77 -3.50
C ASP A 106 -9.57 4.39 -4.92
N LEU A 107 -9.52 3.11 -5.21
CA LEU A 107 -9.99 2.56 -6.46
C LEU A 107 -11.36 1.90 -6.27
N LYS A 108 -12.22 2.05 -7.26
CA LYS A 108 -13.48 1.31 -7.34
C LYS A 108 -13.20 -0.14 -7.73
N VAL A 109 -13.93 -1.06 -7.12
CA VAL A 109 -13.95 -2.45 -7.54
C VAL A 109 -15.29 -2.73 -8.22
N ASP A 110 -15.27 -3.21 -9.45
CA ASP A 110 -16.46 -3.40 -10.29
C ASP A 110 -17.33 -2.13 -10.39
N GLY A 111 -16.71 -0.96 -10.41
CA GLY A 111 -17.38 0.34 -10.48
C GLY A 111 -17.96 0.84 -9.14
N VAL A 112 -17.84 0.06 -8.05
CA VAL A 112 -18.39 0.38 -6.72
C VAL A 112 -17.27 0.94 -5.81
N GLU A 113 -17.57 2.03 -5.11
CA GLU A 113 -16.66 2.64 -4.13
C GLU A 113 -16.63 1.86 -2.81
N ALA A 114 -15.45 1.81 -2.17
CA ALA A 114 -15.28 1.27 -0.83
C ALA A 114 -15.80 2.28 0.20
N THR A 115 -17.08 2.17 0.55
CA THR A 115 -17.71 2.97 1.61
C THR A 115 -18.40 2.07 2.62
N ALA A 116 -18.56 2.56 3.86
CA ALA A 116 -19.30 1.83 4.88
C ALA A 116 -20.73 1.48 4.43
N GLU A 117 -21.38 2.40 3.70
CA GLU A 117 -22.72 2.17 3.15
C GLU A 117 -22.73 1.03 2.13
N ASN A 118 -21.80 1.05 1.15
CA ASN A 118 -21.71 0.02 0.12
C ASN A 118 -21.30 -1.35 0.66
N VAL A 119 -20.54 -1.37 1.76
CA VAL A 119 -20.25 -2.61 2.49
C VAL A 119 -21.52 -3.12 3.21
N LYS A 120 -22.24 -2.25 3.94
CA LYS A 120 -23.46 -2.62 4.68
C LYS A 120 -24.59 -3.11 3.76
N ASN A 121 -24.79 -2.49 2.61
CA ASN A 121 -25.82 -2.90 1.65
C ASN A 121 -25.39 -4.05 0.72
N GLY A 122 -24.13 -4.51 0.85
CA GLY A 122 -23.58 -5.65 0.11
C GLY A 122 -23.26 -5.38 -1.36
N THR A 123 -23.25 -4.12 -1.81
CA THR A 123 -22.85 -3.76 -3.19
C THR A 123 -21.34 -3.81 -3.37
N TYR A 124 -20.55 -3.43 -2.35
CA TYR A 124 -19.10 -3.61 -2.35
C TYR A 124 -18.72 -5.01 -1.90
N LYS A 125 -18.21 -5.81 -2.83
CA LYS A 125 -17.98 -7.26 -2.63
C LYS A 125 -16.67 -7.60 -1.91
N VAL A 126 -15.69 -6.69 -1.89
CA VAL A 126 -14.39 -6.94 -1.24
C VAL A 126 -14.50 -6.53 0.23
N ALA A 127 -15.34 -7.26 0.96
CA ALA A 127 -15.56 -7.05 2.39
C ALA A 127 -15.72 -8.38 3.11
N ARG A 128 -15.25 -8.44 4.34
CA ARG A 128 -15.33 -9.62 5.20
C ARG A 128 -15.56 -9.17 6.65
N PRO A 129 -16.42 -9.83 7.41
CA PRO A 129 -16.64 -9.49 8.81
C PRO A 129 -15.39 -9.80 9.65
N PHE A 130 -15.17 -8.99 10.68
CA PHE A 130 -14.26 -9.35 11.76
C PHE A 130 -14.95 -10.32 12.72
N ASN A 131 -14.22 -11.30 13.21
CA ASN A 131 -14.71 -12.27 14.18
C ASN A 131 -13.99 -12.05 15.51
N ILE A 132 -14.73 -12.10 16.61
CA ILE A 132 -14.18 -12.14 17.96
C ILE A 132 -14.11 -13.60 18.37
N ALA A 133 -12.91 -14.11 18.68
CA ALA A 133 -12.72 -15.46 19.16
C ALA A 133 -12.46 -15.45 20.68
N THR A 134 -13.12 -16.38 21.39
CA THR A 134 -12.96 -16.56 22.83
C THR A 134 -12.70 -18.03 23.15
N LYS A 135 -12.04 -18.29 24.26
CA LYS A 135 -11.86 -19.66 24.77
C LYS A 135 -12.95 -19.95 25.83
N GLY A 136 -14.04 -20.59 25.37
CA GLY A 136 -15.18 -20.91 26.23
C GLY A 136 -16.06 -19.69 26.54
N ASP A 137 -16.86 -19.79 27.61
CA ASP A 137 -17.79 -18.75 28.01
C ASP A 137 -17.07 -17.49 28.49
N VAL A 138 -17.61 -16.35 28.10
CA VAL A 138 -17.01 -15.05 28.40
C VAL A 138 -17.81 -14.38 29.53
N SER A 139 -17.11 -13.97 30.58
CA SER A 139 -17.71 -13.28 31.73
C SER A 139 -16.85 -12.07 32.15
N GLY A 140 -17.43 -11.22 33.01
CA GLY A 140 -16.74 -10.06 33.57
C GLY A 140 -16.28 -9.05 32.51
N VAL A 141 -15.09 -8.51 32.70
CA VAL A 141 -14.51 -7.43 31.87
C VAL A 141 -14.43 -7.80 30.40
N ALA A 142 -14.11 -9.05 30.07
CA ALA A 142 -14.06 -9.50 28.67
C ALA A 142 -15.43 -9.47 28.00
N SER A 143 -16.49 -9.86 28.72
CA SER A 143 -17.87 -9.74 28.23
C SER A 143 -18.26 -8.30 27.99
N ASP A 144 -17.91 -7.39 28.91
CA ASP A 144 -18.26 -5.98 28.79
C ASP A 144 -17.49 -5.32 27.63
N PHE A 145 -16.25 -5.70 27.42
CA PHE A 145 -15.48 -5.25 26.27
C PHE A 145 -16.08 -5.70 24.92
N ILE A 146 -16.51 -6.95 24.84
CA ILE A 146 -17.19 -7.47 23.63
C ILE A 146 -18.50 -6.71 23.39
N LYS A 147 -19.31 -6.49 24.47
CA LYS A 147 -20.54 -5.71 24.36
C LYS A 147 -20.27 -4.29 23.87
N PHE A 148 -19.21 -3.65 24.37
CA PHE A 148 -18.80 -2.32 23.92
C PHE A 148 -18.42 -2.35 22.42
N ILE A 149 -17.57 -3.27 21.98
CA ILE A 149 -17.19 -3.39 20.55
C ILE A 149 -18.43 -3.56 19.65
N LEU A 150 -19.42 -4.34 20.11
CA LEU A 150 -20.65 -4.61 19.33
C LEU A 150 -21.72 -3.50 19.49
N SER A 151 -21.50 -2.53 20.36
CA SER A 151 -22.43 -1.43 20.55
C SER A 151 -22.32 -0.37 19.44
N GLU A 152 -23.35 0.46 19.31
CA GLU A 152 -23.35 1.59 18.37
C GLU A 152 -22.15 2.52 18.61
N GLN A 153 -21.81 2.78 19.87
CA GLN A 153 -20.68 3.62 20.26
C GLN A 153 -19.32 2.99 19.86
N GLY A 154 -19.19 1.67 19.98
CA GLY A 154 -17.96 0.96 19.62
C GLY A 154 -17.77 0.75 18.12
N GLN A 155 -18.81 1.00 17.32
CA GLN A 155 -18.80 0.87 15.86
C GLN A 155 -18.61 2.21 15.13
N GLN A 156 -18.47 3.33 15.85
CA GLN A 156 -18.14 4.66 15.34
C GLN A 156 -16.63 4.86 15.29
#